data_08a1d5fb66506683b09bfffc735dcfa9
#
_entry.id   08a1d5fb66506683b09bfffc735dcfa9
#
_cell.length_a   1.000
_cell.length_b   1.000
_cell.length_c   1.000
_cell.angle_alpha   90.00
_cell.angle_beta   90.00
_cell.angle_gamma   90.00
#
_symmetry.space_group_name_H-M   'P 1'
#
loop_
_entity.id
_entity.type
_entity.pdbx_description
1 polymer ?
#
loop_
_entity_poly.entity_id
_entity_poly.type
_entity_poly.pdbx_seq_one_letter_code
_entity_poly.pdbx_strand_id
1 'polypeptide(L)'
;MSILSDADLIFLGRALAERNEFYLSLPQHKKAAQLTFINIILALIERNQLYYTTCFMTKLESMINYQDMFTVVFLTFLKDTLVYLKGETDDVQPMRECIEMVEKLGNPTMAKLLEEHLEQFVK
;
A
#
# COMPACT_ATOMS: atom_id res chain seq x y z
N MET A 1 5.51 -4.76 13.94
CA MET A 1 4.17 -4.58 14.52
C MET A 1 3.98 -3.13 14.94
N SER A 2 2.87 -2.54 14.60
CA SER A 2 2.57 -1.16 14.99
C SER A 2 2.00 -1.11 16.41
N ILE A 3 2.47 -0.14 17.20
CA ILE A 3 1.95 0.12 18.54
C ILE A 3 0.70 1.02 18.50
N LEU A 4 0.34 1.53 17.32
CA LEU A 4 -0.80 2.42 17.15
C LEU A 4 -2.10 1.61 17.09
N SER A 5 -3.16 2.16 17.67
CA SER A 5 -4.49 1.58 17.54
C SER A 5 -5.06 1.82 16.14
N ASP A 6 -6.17 1.13 15.81
CA ASP A 6 -6.87 1.38 14.54
C ASP A 6 -7.32 2.83 14.44
N ALA A 7 -7.85 3.39 15.54
CA ALA A 7 -8.28 4.79 15.57
C ALA A 7 -7.11 5.75 15.31
N ASP A 8 -5.94 5.45 15.85
CA ASP A 8 -4.74 6.27 15.63
C ASP A 8 -4.31 6.23 14.17
N LEU A 9 -4.31 5.06 13.56
CA LEU A 9 -3.94 4.90 12.15
C LEU A 9 -4.90 5.65 11.23
N ILE A 10 -6.19 5.55 11.50
CA ILE A 10 -7.22 6.24 10.72
C ILE A 10 -7.06 7.76 10.88
N PHE A 11 -6.83 8.21 12.10
CA PHE A 11 -6.61 9.64 12.37
C PHE A 11 -5.40 10.16 11.62
N LEU A 12 -4.27 9.43 11.66
CA LEU A 12 -3.06 9.84 10.96
C LEU A 12 -3.27 9.87 9.45
N GLY A 13 -3.96 8.86 8.90
CA GLY A 13 -4.24 8.83 7.47
C GLY A 13 -5.12 10.00 7.04
N ARG A 14 -6.15 10.32 7.81
CA ARG A 14 -7.02 11.46 7.52
C ARG A 14 -6.28 12.79 7.62
N ALA A 15 -5.47 12.96 8.66
CA ALA A 15 -4.68 14.17 8.84
C ALA A 15 -3.73 14.37 7.66
N LEU A 16 -3.09 13.31 7.20
CA LEU A 16 -2.19 13.36 6.06
C LEU A 16 -2.94 13.67 4.77
N ALA A 17 -4.13 13.08 4.57
CA ALA A 17 -4.95 13.31 3.38
C ALA A 17 -5.46 14.73 3.29
N GLU A 18 -5.64 15.40 4.43
CA GLU A 18 -6.13 16.78 4.50
C GLU A 18 -5.03 17.82 4.43
N ARG A 19 -3.77 17.39 4.27
CA ARG A 19 -2.66 18.33 4.21
C ARG A 19 -2.79 19.27 3.02
N ASN A 20 -2.23 20.46 3.22
CA ASN A 20 -2.20 21.52 2.20
C ASN A 20 -1.50 21.00 0.94
N GLU A 21 -2.13 21.25 -0.22
CA GLU A 21 -1.59 20.84 -1.51
C GLU A 21 -0.20 21.40 -1.78
N PHE A 22 0.06 22.63 -1.32
CA PHE A 22 1.38 23.23 -1.47
C PHE A 22 2.46 22.38 -0.79
N TYR A 23 2.19 21.90 0.44
CA TYR A 23 3.12 21.04 1.16
C TYR A 23 3.37 19.74 0.38
N LEU A 24 2.31 19.13 -0.13
CA LEU A 24 2.40 17.86 -0.86
C LEU A 24 2.95 18.04 -2.27
N SER A 25 3.01 19.29 -2.79
CA SER A 25 3.59 19.53 -4.11
C SER A 25 5.12 19.45 -4.11
N LEU A 26 5.76 19.57 -2.94
CA LEU A 26 7.21 19.45 -2.84
C LEU A 26 7.60 17.97 -2.96
N PRO A 27 8.55 17.61 -3.89
CA PRO A 27 8.85 16.20 -4.16
C PRO A 27 9.21 15.37 -2.94
N GLN A 28 10.05 15.90 -2.03
CA GLN A 28 10.45 15.18 -0.84
C GLN A 28 9.28 14.93 0.12
N HIS A 29 8.36 15.89 0.23
CA HIS A 29 7.19 15.72 1.11
C HIS A 29 6.19 14.76 0.50
N LYS A 30 6.02 14.81 -0.82
CA LYS A 30 5.13 13.89 -1.52
C LYS A 30 5.58 12.45 -1.35
N LYS A 31 6.88 12.20 -1.52
CA LYS A 31 7.45 10.87 -1.35
C LYS A 31 7.29 10.37 0.08
N ALA A 32 7.58 11.22 1.06
CA ALA A 32 7.41 10.87 2.48
C ALA A 32 5.94 10.56 2.79
N ALA A 33 5.00 11.34 2.24
CA ALA A 33 3.58 11.11 2.41
C ALA A 33 3.17 9.76 1.81
N GLN A 34 3.66 9.43 0.61
CA GLN A 34 3.38 8.15 -0.03
C GLN A 34 3.84 6.98 0.83
N LEU A 35 5.05 7.05 1.36
CA LEU A 35 5.58 5.99 2.23
C LEU A 35 4.74 5.85 3.49
N THR A 36 4.31 6.97 4.09
CA THR A 36 3.47 6.94 5.28
C THR A 36 2.11 6.30 4.97
N PHE A 37 1.48 6.65 3.82
CA PHE A 37 0.23 6.02 3.41
C PHE A 37 0.39 4.53 3.20
N ILE A 38 1.49 4.10 2.57
CA ILE A 38 1.75 2.68 2.35
C ILE A 38 1.81 1.94 3.69
N ASN A 39 2.54 2.49 4.65
CA ASN A 39 2.66 1.86 5.98
C ASN A 39 1.32 1.80 6.71
N ILE A 40 0.52 2.86 6.62
CA ILE A 40 -0.82 2.88 7.22
C ILE A 40 -1.72 1.84 6.56
N ILE A 41 -1.69 1.75 5.24
CA ILE A 41 -2.49 0.80 4.48
C ILE A 41 -2.14 -0.63 4.87
N LEU A 42 -0.84 -0.95 4.93
CA LEU A 42 -0.39 -2.29 5.33
C LEU A 42 -0.87 -2.63 6.74
N ALA A 43 -0.76 -1.71 7.68
CA ALA A 43 -1.21 -1.93 9.04
C ALA A 43 -2.72 -2.14 9.12
N LEU A 44 -3.50 -1.39 8.34
CA LEU A 44 -4.95 -1.54 8.31
C LEU A 44 -5.39 -2.87 7.67
N ILE A 45 -4.66 -3.32 6.64
CA ILE A 45 -4.92 -4.64 6.05
C ILE A 45 -4.71 -5.74 7.09
N GLU A 46 -3.61 -5.67 7.85
CA GLU A 46 -3.33 -6.63 8.91
C GLU A 46 -4.43 -6.68 9.96
N ARG A 47 -5.12 -5.56 10.18
CA ARG A 47 -6.20 -5.44 11.16
C ARG A 47 -7.59 -5.62 10.56
N ASN A 48 -7.64 -6.02 9.28
CA ASN A 48 -8.89 -6.28 8.55
C ASN A 48 -9.80 -5.05 8.48
N GLN A 49 -9.24 -3.85 8.46
CA GLN A 49 -9.97 -2.59 8.31
C GLN A 49 -10.09 -2.23 6.83
N LEU A 50 -10.81 -3.05 6.05
CA LEU A 50 -10.80 -2.99 4.59
C LEU A 50 -11.44 -1.71 4.03
N TYR A 51 -12.45 -1.16 4.71
CA TYR A 51 -13.08 0.08 4.27
C TYR A 51 -12.07 1.25 4.24
N TYR A 52 -11.37 1.45 5.36
CA TYR A 52 -10.39 2.54 5.46
C TYR A 52 -9.19 2.28 4.58
N THR A 53 -8.80 1.02 4.43
CA THR A 53 -7.73 0.63 3.52
C THR A 53 -8.06 1.10 2.11
N THR A 54 -9.27 0.84 1.63
CA THR A 54 -9.72 1.24 0.30
C THR A 54 -9.71 2.76 0.15
N CYS A 55 -10.18 3.50 1.15
CA CYS A 55 -10.19 4.96 1.12
C CYS A 55 -8.77 5.53 0.98
N PHE A 56 -7.84 5.02 1.78
CA PHE A 56 -6.46 5.52 1.74
C PHE A 56 -5.72 5.08 0.48
N MET A 57 -6.04 3.91 -0.07
CA MET A 57 -5.48 3.49 -1.35
C MET A 57 -5.90 4.42 -2.48
N THR A 58 -7.16 4.85 -2.48
CA THR A 58 -7.65 5.81 -3.46
C THR A 58 -6.87 7.13 -3.36
N LYS A 59 -6.61 7.58 -2.13
CA LYS A 59 -5.84 8.80 -1.92
C LYS A 59 -4.39 8.63 -2.36
N LEU A 60 -3.77 7.50 -2.04
CA LEU A 60 -2.41 7.17 -2.47
C LEU A 60 -2.33 7.17 -4.00
N GLU A 61 -3.30 6.55 -4.67
CA GLU A 61 -3.35 6.49 -6.12
C GLU A 61 -3.36 7.87 -6.76
N SER A 62 -4.06 8.83 -6.13
CA SER A 62 -4.11 10.20 -6.62
C SER A 62 -2.77 10.93 -6.51
N MET A 63 -1.85 10.43 -5.68
CA MET A 63 -0.54 11.03 -5.43
C MET A 63 0.58 10.38 -6.22
N ILE A 64 0.32 9.25 -6.88
CA ILE A 64 1.37 8.46 -7.52
C ILE A 64 1.94 9.20 -8.73
N ASN A 65 3.27 9.18 -8.79
CA ASN A 65 4.01 9.53 -9.99
C ASN A 65 4.23 8.23 -10.79
N TYR A 66 3.61 8.12 -11.95
CA TYR A 66 3.70 6.92 -12.78
C TYR A 66 5.11 6.62 -13.31
N GLN A 67 6.05 7.55 -13.12
CA GLN A 67 7.45 7.29 -13.40
C GLN A 67 8.10 6.42 -12.32
N ASP A 68 7.51 6.35 -11.14
CA ASP A 68 7.97 5.46 -10.08
C ASP A 68 7.32 4.09 -10.25
N MET A 69 7.95 3.25 -11.05
CA MET A 69 7.42 1.94 -11.40
C MET A 69 7.22 1.04 -10.18
N PHE A 70 8.11 1.13 -9.19
CA PHE A 70 8.00 0.28 -8.01
C PHE A 70 6.77 0.65 -7.18
N THR A 71 6.46 1.93 -7.05
CA THR A 71 5.25 2.36 -6.35
C THR A 71 3.99 1.89 -7.09
N VAL A 72 4.00 1.96 -8.42
CA VAL A 72 2.87 1.49 -9.24
C VAL A 72 2.65 -0.02 -9.04
N VAL A 73 3.73 -0.81 -9.10
CA VAL A 73 3.62 -2.26 -8.89
C VAL A 73 3.15 -2.57 -7.47
N PHE A 74 3.67 -1.84 -6.48
CA PHE A 74 3.26 -2.03 -5.09
C PHE A 74 1.76 -1.75 -4.91
N LEU A 75 1.26 -0.68 -5.52
CA LEU A 75 -0.16 -0.36 -5.47
C LEU A 75 -1.02 -1.45 -6.12
N THR A 76 -0.56 -1.99 -7.27
CA THR A 76 -1.23 -3.09 -7.94
C THR A 76 -1.30 -4.32 -7.02
N PHE A 77 -0.19 -4.62 -6.34
CA PHE A 77 -0.15 -5.71 -5.36
C PHE A 77 -1.19 -5.50 -4.25
N LEU A 78 -1.29 -4.29 -3.73
CA LEU A 78 -2.25 -3.97 -2.68
C LEU A 78 -3.69 -4.11 -3.16
N LYS A 79 -3.98 -3.68 -4.39
CA LYS A 79 -5.32 -3.84 -4.97
C LYS A 79 -5.69 -5.31 -5.12
N ASP A 80 -4.76 -6.13 -5.60
CA ASP A 80 -4.97 -7.56 -5.74
C ASP A 80 -5.18 -8.22 -4.38
N THR A 81 -4.43 -7.77 -3.37
CA THR A 81 -4.58 -8.25 -1.99
C THR A 81 -5.97 -7.95 -1.46
N LEU A 82 -6.50 -6.75 -1.71
CA LEU A 82 -7.83 -6.37 -1.26
C LEU A 82 -8.91 -7.21 -1.93
N VAL A 83 -8.80 -7.47 -3.22
CA VAL A 83 -9.73 -8.32 -3.96
C VAL A 83 -9.78 -9.71 -3.32
N TYR A 84 -8.61 -10.26 -3.01
CA TYR A 84 -8.50 -11.56 -2.33
C TYR A 84 -9.15 -11.54 -0.95
N LEU A 85 -8.83 -10.52 -0.14
CA LEU A 85 -9.32 -10.43 1.25
C LEU A 85 -10.83 -10.18 1.33
N LYS A 86 -11.40 -9.53 0.32
CA LYS A 86 -12.84 -9.32 0.24
C LYS A 86 -13.60 -10.56 -0.23
N GLY A 87 -12.88 -11.62 -0.57
CA GLY A 87 -13.49 -12.87 -1.02
C GLY A 87 -13.96 -12.85 -2.48
N GLU A 88 -13.51 -11.88 -3.26
CA GLU A 88 -13.89 -11.77 -4.68
C GLU A 88 -13.12 -12.75 -5.55
N THR A 89 -11.99 -13.27 -5.08
CA THR A 89 -11.18 -14.28 -5.78
C THR A 89 -10.40 -15.13 -4.78
N ASP A 90 -10.11 -16.36 -5.16
CA ASP A 90 -9.20 -17.26 -4.43
C ASP A 90 -7.82 -17.26 -5.05
N ASP A 91 -7.64 -16.60 -6.20
CA ASP A 91 -6.43 -16.66 -6.98
C ASP A 91 -5.40 -15.65 -6.46
N VAL A 92 -4.22 -16.15 -6.07
CA VAL A 92 -3.11 -15.33 -5.61
C VAL A 92 -2.09 -15.07 -6.71
N GLN A 93 -2.32 -15.60 -7.91
CA GLN A 93 -1.38 -15.47 -9.02
C GLN A 93 -1.09 -14.00 -9.39
N PRO A 94 -2.07 -13.08 -9.44
CA PRO A 94 -1.78 -11.69 -9.72
C PRO A 94 -0.77 -11.08 -8.74
N MET A 95 -0.87 -11.44 -7.45
CA MET A 95 0.09 -10.98 -6.46
C MET A 95 1.48 -11.55 -6.69
N ARG A 96 1.58 -12.83 -7.07
CA ARG A 96 2.86 -13.46 -7.37
C ARG A 96 3.50 -12.86 -8.61
N GLU A 97 2.70 -12.48 -9.60
CA GLU A 97 3.19 -11.80 -10.79
C GLU A 97 3.82 -10.45 -10.46
N CYS A 98 3.24 -9.71 -9.51
CA CYS A 98 3.82 -8.46 -9.03
C CYS A 98 5.18 -8.69 -8.40
N ILE A 99 5.33 -9.76 -7.61
CA ILE A 99 6.59 -10.11 -6.96
C ILE A 99 7.65 -10.45 -8.02
N GLU A 100 7.29 -11.25 -9.01
CA GLU A 100 8.20 -11.62 -10.10
C GLU A 100 8.64 -10.40 -10.90
N MET A 101 7.70 -9.48 -11.16
CA MET A 101 7.99 -8.26 -11.90
C MET A 101 9.01 -7.39 -11.16
N VAL A 102 8.82 -7.21 -9.86
CA VAL A 102 9.74 -6.42 -9.03
C VAL A 102 11.12 -7.06 -9.00
N GLU A 103 11.18 -8.38 -8.90
CA GLU A 103 12.45 -9.12 -8.92
C GLU A 103 13.18 -8.94 -10.24
N LYS A 104 12.46 -9.05 -11.36
CA LYS A 104 13.02 -8.86 -12.70
C LYS A 104 13.52 -7.44 -12.94
N LEU A 105 12.87 -6.47 -12.30
CA LEU A 105 13.27 -5.06 -12.39
C LEU A 105 14.51 -4.74 -11.53
N GLY A 106 15.02 -5.74 -10.82
CA GLY A 106 16.27 -5.59 -10.08
C GLY A 106 16.10 -5.10 -8.64
N ASN A 107 14.93 -5.30 -8.04
CA ASN A 107 14.71 -4.91 -6.65
C ASN A 107 14.34 -6.13 -5.79
N PRO A 108 15.33 -7.01 -5.46
CA PRO A 108 15.04 -8.21 -4.68
C PRO A 108 14.59 -7.90 -3.24
N THR A 109 14.99 -6.75 -2.69
CA THR A 109 14.56 -6.34 -1.34
C THR A 109 13.05 -6.12 -1.30
N MET A 110 12.53 -5.40 -2.30
CA MET A 110 11.09 -5.16 -2.40
C MET A 110 10.33 -6.44 -2.70
N ALA A 111 10.88 -7.30 -3.58
CA ALA A 111 10.28 -8.60 -3.88
C ALA A 111 10.11 -9.44 -2.63
N LYS A 112 11.14 -9.48 -1.79
CA LYS A 112 11.10 -10.20 -0.52
C LYS A 112 10.04 -9.63 0.42
N LEU A 113 9.94 -8.31 0.49
CA LEU A 113 8.95 -7.63 1.32
C LEU A 113 7.53 -8.01 0.89
N LEU A 114 7.26 -7.98 -0.42
CA LEU A 114 5.95 -8.35 -0.95
C LEU A 114 5.63 -9.82 -0.68
N GLU A 115 6.62 -10.70 -0.80
CA GLU A 115 6.45 -12.11 -0.50
C GLU A 115 6.09 -12.35 0.96
N GLU A 116 6.74 -11.64 1.87
CA GLU A 116 6.44 -11.72 3.30
C GLU A 116 4.99 -11.28 3.59
N HIS A 117 4.54 -10.21 2.94
CA HIS A 117 3.16 -9.75 3.08
C HIS A 117 2.17 -10.74 2.50
N LEU A 118 2.50 -11.33 1.33
CA LEU A 118 1.64 -12.34 0.72
C LEU A 118 1.44 -13.53 1.67
N GLU A 119 2.52 -14.03 2.27
CA GLU A 119 2.45 -15.14 3.22
C GLU A 119 1.62 -14.79 4.45
N GLN A 120 1.67 -13.53 4.87
CA GLN A 120 0.91 -13.07 6.04
C GLN A 120 -0.58 -12.94 5.73
N PHE A 121 -0.93 -12.43 4.56
CA PHE A 121 -2.33 -12.15 4.19
C PHE A 121 -3.05 -13.39 3.67
N VAL A 122 -2.34 -14.30 3.04
CA VAL A 122 -2.88 -15.53 2.47
C VAL A 122 -2.59 -16.68 3.43
N LYS A 123 -3.64 -17.22 4.02
CA LYS A 123 -3.52 -18.32 4.97
C LYS A 123 -4.13 -19.59 4.42
#